data_75cb8f7310ab2fc9ce585fcad472a9d7
#
_entry.id   75cb8f7310ab2fc9ce585fcad472a9d7
#
_cell.length_a   1.000
_cell.length_b   1.000
_cell.length_c   1.000
_cell.angle_alpha   90.00
_cell.angle_beta   90.00
_cell.angle_gamma   90.00
#
_symmetry.space_group_name_H-M   'P 1'
#
loop_
_entity.id
_entity.type
_entity.pdbx_description
1 polymer ?
#
loop_
_entity_poly.entity_id
_entity_poly.type
_entity_poly.pdbx_seq_one_letter_code
_entity_poly.pdbx_strand_id
1 'polypeptide(L)'
;MSCILFTMKQKYIFFCVLFVMLVPPAAKGGNVVWHEGGAVTYTMQSKVSTVVTKAASLFEDDMKALTGNECYESNQGEVAVYQLDMASNKELKALEMQQVPLLKFIARKDAFWIGKRGNQVVIVGSNGRGAAYGLLELSRMSGVSVWKWWGDIVPKRRQHLEIDENLDKIEVPSVEYRGINIDDTQWSSGPWARNYLKEQLSDGLLGPAYYHKLFELMLRLKANTISAGWDKKVSVFLDVKGNREVADSFSMIVATPDHDGTVTLHEHKKPVDIKILYADDGYGYMLARSNDDVKQASHGAALYHLSYEGQPHDYLWLCTTQPGLVCSEMQTAYTCGANRLWLVTIHDPKVAAYQLNLFMDMAWDIRTVTPTTVQQHLQNWLGVQFGKQVAARLIKPLITFYRLSGIRRPEFMGWNEAPKAGVNPIFSNENKVNNTDFSAEEFGNELERYLNNYDSLSLSVLKLEDVIPDNLKGSYFAMVEYPIMSSAAMATKILQAQEARHIGRIASFHHDREALEPAARSVTVSYTHLRAHETDS
;
A
#
# COMPACT_ATOMS: atom_id res chain seq x y z
N MET A 1 -3.86 63.93 22.58
CA MET A 1 -2.65 64.59 23.16
C MET A 1 -1.47 63.76 22.79
N SER A 2 -0.83 64.25 21.78
CA SER A 2 0.57 64.58 21.58
C SER A 2 1.51 63.38 21.60
N CYS A 3 1.91 62.96 20.43
CA CYS A 3 3.12 63.37 19.68
C CYS A 3 4.40 63.31 20.52
N ILE A 4 5.34 62.47 20.07
CA ILE A 4 6.67 62.96 19.65
C ILE A 4 7.36 61.80 18.89
N LEU A 5 7.70 62.10 17.62
CA LEU A 5 8.67 61.41 16.78
C LEU A 5 10.08 61.48 17.37
N PHE A 6 10.88 60.43 17.23
CA PHE A 6 12.32 60.58 17.04
C PHE A 6 12.83 59.60 16.02
N THR A 7 13.24 60.15 14.91
CA THR A 7 13.98 59.55 13.82
C THR A 7 15.44 59.35 14.21
N MET A 8 15.98 58.15 14.02
CA MET A 8 17.40 57.99 13.75
C MET A 8 17.63 56.91 12.70
N LYS A 9 18.11 57.40 11.56
CA LYS A 9 18.66 56.58 10.49
C LYS A 9 20.00 55.98 10.96
N GLN A 10 20.13 54.67 10.92
CA GLN A 10 21.42 54.04 10.78
C GLN A 10 21.36 52.96 9.72
N LYS A 11 22.03 53.23 8.60
CA LYS A 11 22.29 52.31 7.49
C LYS A 11 23.27 51.25 7.98
N TYR A 12 22.82 50.01 8.09
CA TYR A 12 23.73 48.87 8.04
C TYR A 12 23.47 48.14 6.72
N ILE A 13 24.43 48.28 5.81
CA ILE A 13 24.55 47.46 4.61
C ILE A 13 25.06 46.12 5.08
N PHE A 14 24.17 45.11 5.13
CA PHE A 14 24.57 43.73 5.31
C PHE A 14 24.94 43.19 3.92
N PHE A 15 26.24 43.02 3.68
CA PHE A 15 26.77 42.24 2.57
C PHE A 15 26.51 40.77 2.90
N CYS A 16 25.38 40.21 2.42
CA CYS A 16 25.22 38.77 2.34
C CYS A 16 26.14 38.24 1.23
N VAL A 17 27.32 37.81 1.62
CA VAL A 17 28.13 36.94 0.78
C VAL A 17 27.42 35.58 0.68
N LEU A 18 26.70 35.38 -0.40
CA LEU A 18 26.11 34.09 -0.74
C LEU A 18 27.26 33.13 -1.08
N PHE A 19 27.73 32.39 -0.06
CA PHE A 19 28.63 31.26 -0.28
C PHE A 19 27.76 30.14 -0.89
N VAL A 20 27.64 30.17 -2.21
CA VAL A 20 27.14 29.00 -2.95
C VAL A 20 28.22 27.94 -2.79
N MET A 21 28.07 27.09 -1.79
CA MET A 21 28.77 25.82 -1.79
C MET A 21 28.25 25.06 -3.01
N LEU A 22 29.04 25.06 -4.08
CA LEU A 22 28.96 24.08 -5.15
C LEU A 22 29.22 22.72 -4.50
N VAL A 23 28.17 22.10 -3.97
CA VAL A 23 28.18 20.67 -3.71
C VAL A 23 28.31 20.05 -5.10
N PRO A 24 29.43 19.40 -5.44
CA PRO A 24 29.54 18.71 -6.72
C PRO A 24 28.36 17.73 -6.76
N PRO A 25 27.64 17.61 -7.90
CA PRO A 25 26.64 16.61 -8.03
C PRO A 25 27.31 15.28 -7.68
N ALA A 26 26.73 14.55 -6.71
CA ALA A 26 27.20 13.21 -6.39
C ALA A 26 27.31 12.47 -7.71
N ALA A 27 28.50 12.04 -8.07
CA ALA A 27 28.73 11.26 -9.26
C ALA A 27 27.75 10.09 -9.18
N LYS A 28 26.83 9.98 -10.15
CA LYS A 28 25.98 8.81 -10.25
C LYS A 28 26.94 7.64 -10.42
N GLY A 29 27.09 6.83 -9.39
CA GLY A 29 27.85 5.60 -9.45
C GLY A 29 27.34 4.77 -10.62
N GLY A 30 28.24 4.12 -11.35
CA GLY A 30 27.86 3.17 -12.38
C GLY A 30 27.18 1.95 -11.76
N ASN A 31 26.44 1.19 -12.54
CA ASN A 31 26.03 -0.14 -12.13
C ASN A 31 27.19 -1.12 -12.33
N VAL A 32 27.33 -2.06 -11.41
CA VAL A 32 28.28 -3.17 -11.51
C VAL A 32 27.51 -4.48 -11.53
N VAL A 33 27.95 -5.39 -12.38
CA VAL A 33 27.40 -6.74 -12.43
C VAL A 33 27.83 -7.47 -11.16
N TRP A 34 26.85 -8.05 -10.45
CA TRP A 34 27.10 -8.92 -9.30
C TRP A 34 26.85 -10.38 -9.62
N HIS A 35 26.12 -10.67 -10.72
CA HIS A 35 25.88 -12.00 -11.26
C HIS A 35 26.05 -11.97 -12.79
N GLU A 36 27.02 -12.74 -13.28
CA GLU A 36 27.43 -12.76 -14.70
C GLU A 36 26.64 -13.75 -15.56
N GLY A 37 25.85 -14.64 -14.94
CA GLY A 37 25.09 -15.70 -15.59
C GLY A 37 25.32 -17.08 -15.00
N GLY A 38 24.55 -18.05 -15.46
CA GLY A 38 24.53 -19.39 -14.86
C GLY A 38 23.64 -19.46 -13.60
N ALA A 39 23.95 -20.40 -12.71
CA ALA A 39 23.22 -20.52 -11.45
C ALA A 39 23.63 -19.41 -10.47
N VAL A 40 22.63 -18.80 -9.82
CA VAL A 40 22.88 -17.84 -8.74
C VAL A 40 23.22 -18.60 -7.46
N THR A 41 24.25 -18.15 -6.75
CA THR A 41 24.67 -18.81 -5.51
C THR A 41 24.64 -17.86 -4.34
N TYR A 42 24.22 -18.37 -3.18
CA TYR A 42 24.30 -17.63 -1.93
C TYR A 42 24.92 -18.47 -0.82
N THR A 43 25.36 -17.85 0.25
CA THR A 43 25.83 -18.50 1.46
C THR A 43 25.16 -17.87 2.67
N MET A 44 24.81 -18.69 3.65
CA MET A 44 24.30 -18.24 4.93
C MET A 44 25.26 -18.58 6.07
N GLN A 45 25.21 -17.80 7.14
CA GLN A 45 25.94 -18.19 8.37
C GLN A 45 25.43 -19.52 8.93
N SER A 46 26.21 -20.14 9.79
CA SER A 46 25.96 -21.49 10.30
C SER A 46 24.64 -21.67 11.08
N LYS A 47 24.12 -20.59 11.65
CA LYS A 47 22.82 -20.56 12.38
C LYS A 47 22.02 -19.34 11.97
N VAL A 48 20.83 -19.57 11.49
CA VAL A 48 19.84 -18.52 11.16
C VAL A 48 18.46 -18.92 11.67
N SER A 49 17.61 -17.95 11.87
CA SER A 49 16.19 -18.18 12.21
C SER A 49 15.39 -18.62 10.98
N THR A 50 14.27 -19.31 11.21
CA THR A 50 13.41 -19.86 10.15
C THR A 50 12.97 -18.81 9.12
N VAL A 51 12.77 -17.56 9.53
CA VAL A 51 12.38 -16.48 8.60
C VAL A 51 13.46 -16.19 7.55
N VAL A 52 14.75 -16.36 7.89
CA VAL A 52 15.85 -16.20 6.93
C VAL A 52 15.84 -17.33 5.91
N THR A 53 15.59 -18.56 6.35
CA THR A 53 15.44 -19.72 5.45
C THR A 53 14.21 -19.55 4.53
N LYS A 54 13.10 -19.00 5.06
CA LYS A 54 11.93 -18.66 4.23
C LYS A 54 12.28 -17.61 3.18
N ALA A 55 13.00 -16.55 3.57
CA ALA A 55 13.44 -15.52 2.63
C ALA A 55 14.42 -16.07 1.59
N ALA A 56 15.28 -17.01 1.95
CA ALA A 56 16.18 -17.69 1.03
C ALA A 56 15.40 -18.49 -0.03
N SER A 57 14.39 -19.26 0.36
CA SER A 57 13.53 -19.97 -0.58
C SER A 57 12.79 -19.01 -1.54
N LEU A 58 12.31 -17.87 -1.04
CA LEU A 58 11.71 -16.83 -1.88
C LEU A 58 12.72 -16.19 -2.83
N PHE A 59 13.97 -16.00 -2.38
CA PHE A 59 15.06 -15.51 -3.20
C PHE A 59 15.44 -16.49 -4.31
N GLU A 60 15.47 -17.79 -4.01
CA GLU A 60 15.70 -18.85 -5.00
C GLU A 60 14.66 -18.80 -6.12
N ASP A 61 13.37 -18.71 -5.76
CA ASP A 61 12.27 -18.56 -6.72
C ASP A 61 12.35 -17.26 -7.53
N ASP A 62 12.84 -16.19 -6.91
CA ASP A 62 13.02 -14.89 -7.55
C ASP A 62 14.15 -14.92 -8.59
N MET A 63 15.30 -15.47 -8.20
CA MET A 63 16.46 -15.57 -9.08
C MET A 63 16.19 -16.52 -10.24
N LYS A 64 15.51 -17.63 -9.99
CA LYS A 64 15.07 -18.56 -11.05
C LYS A 64 14.12 -17.88 -12.03
N ALA A 65 13.18 -17.07 -11.53
CA ALA A 65 12.26 -16.32 -12.40
C ALA A 65 12.99 -15.26 -13.23
N LEU A 66 13.99 -14.57 -12.65
CA LEU A 66 14.78 -13.53 -13.31
C LEU A 66 15.76 -14.09 -14.34
N THR A 67 16.53 -15.12 -13.98
CA THR A 67 17.64 -15.60 -14.80
C THR A 67 17.26 -16.80 -15.66
N GLY A 68 16.26 -17.56 -15.26
CA GLY A 68 15.91 -18.86 -15.84
C GLY A 68 16.83 -20.00 -15.39
N ASN A 69 17.79 -19.71 -14.50
CA ASN A 69 18.72 -20.68 -13.94
C ASN A 69 18.37 -21.02 -12.48
N GLU A 70 18.92 -22.12 -11.97
CA GLU A 70 18.76 -22.47 -10.56
C GLU A 70 19.45 -21.46 -9.63
N CYS A 71 18.93 -21.36 -8.41
CA CYS A 71 19.57 -20.62 -7.32
C CYS A 71 19.67 -21.56 -6.12
N TYR A 72 20.82 -21.61 -5.47
CA TYR A 72 21.04 -22.54 -4.35
C TYR A 72 22.12 -22.07 -3.38
N GLU A 73 22.08 -22.61 -2.17
CA GLU A 73 23.10 -22.36 -1.16
C GLU A 73 24.43 -23.05 -1.50
N SER A 74 25.53 -22.32 -1.35
CA SER A 74 26.92 -22.78 -1.63
C SER A 74 27.86 -22.29 -0.55
N ASN A 75 28.99 -22.98 -0.36
CA ASN A 75 30.01 -22.55 0.60
C ASN A 75 30.70 -21.22 0.21
N GLN A 76 30.63 -20.83 -1.05
CA GLN A 76 31.18 -19.59 -1.59
C GLN A 76 30.14 -18.98 -2.56
N GLY A 77 29.07 -18.40 -1.98
CA GLY A 77 28.03 -17.78 -2.77
C GLY A 77 28.39 -16.35 -3.21
N GLU A 78 27.77 -15.91 -4.30
CA GLU A 78 27.81 -14.51 -4.78
C GLU A 78 27.14 -13.55 -3.80
N VAL A 79 26.21 -14.07 -2.99
CA VAL A 79 25.51 -13.35 -1.93
C VAL A 79 25.81 -13.99 -0.59
N ALA A 80 26.19 -13.20 0.42
CA ALA A 80 26.40 -13.68 1.78
C ALA A 80 25.37 -13.06 2.73
N VAL A 81 24.71 -13.88 3.54
CA VAL A 81 23.64 -13.46 4.45
C VAL A 81 24.02 -13.76 5.90
N TYR A 82 23.97 -12.72 6.73
CA TYR A 82 24.28 -12.79 8.16
C TYR A 82 23.14 -12.26 9.02
N GLN A 83 22.95 -12.89 10.16
CA GLN A 83 21.98 -12.50 11.20
C GLN A 83 22.74 -12.26 12.51
N LEU A 84 22.84 -11.00 12.99
CA LEU A 84 23.77 -10.62 14.06
C LEU A 84 23.42 -11.21 15.44
N ASP A 85 22.14 -11.31 15.78
CA ASP A 85 21.69 -11.86 17.07
C ASP A 85 21.94 -13.39 17.23
N MET A 86 22.33 -14.06 16.14
CA MET A 86 22.74 -15.47 16.13
C MET A 86 24.18 -15.67 15.65
N ALA A 87 24.92 -14.60 15.32
CA ALA A 87 26.27 -14.68 14.79
C ALA A 87 27.29 -15.10 15.84
N SER A 88 28.23 -15.98 15.47
CA SER A 88 29.36 -16.34 16.27
C SER A 88 30.41 -15.22 16.33
N ASN A 89 31.27 -15.23 17.34
CA ASN A 89 32.38 -14.26 17.44
C ASN A 89 33.31 -14.29 16.21
N LYS A 90 33.44 -15.44 15.55
CA LYS A 90 34.24 -15.58 14.32
C LYS A 90 33.57 -14.81 13.16
N GLU A 91 32.26 -14.96 13.01
CA GLU A 91 31.48 -14.26 11.98
C GLU A 91 31.48 -12.77 12.22
N LEU A 92 31.28 -12.30 13.47
CA LEU A 92 31.33 -10.88 13.81
C LEU A 92 32.69 -10.26 13.47
N LYS A 93 33.82 -10.93 13.84
CA LYS A 93 35.16 -10.46 13.46
C LYS A 93 35.35 -10.40 11.95
N ALA A 94 34.83 -11.38 11.21
CA ALA A 94 34.92 -11.39 9.74
C ALA A 94 34.18 -10.21 9.12
N LEU A 95 32.99 -9.84 9.64
CA LEU A 95 32.22 -8.69 9.20
C LEU A 95 32.93 -7.36 9.54
N GLU A 96 33.53 -7.25 10.73
CA GLU A 96 34.34 -6.09 11.10
C GLU A 96 35.55 -5.92 10.18
N MET A 97 36.27 -7.01 9.84
CA MET A 97 37.38 -6.98 8.88
C MET A 97 36.91 -6.52 7.47
N GLN A 98 35.69 -6.83 7.10
CA GLN A 98 35.07 -6.34 5.87
C GLN A 98 34.53 -4.90 5.97
N GLN A 99 34.77 -4.23 7.09
CA GLN A 99 34.33 -2.85 7.37
C GLN A 99 32.80 -2.69 7.29
N VAL A 100 32.03 -3.70 7.72
CA VAL A 100 30.58 -3.57 7.87
C VAL A 100 30.30 -2.68 9.09
N PRO A 101 29.45 -1.64 8.98
CA PRO A 101 29.24 -0.67 10.05
C PRO A 101 28.28 -1.17 11.14
N LEU A 102 28.60 -2.29 11.78
CA LEU A 102 27.74 -3.04 12.72
C LEU A 102 27.15 -2.16 13.82
N LEU A 103 27.97 -1.31 14.44
CA LEU A 103 27.55 -0.46 15.57
C LEU A 103 26.43 0.53 15.21
N LYS A 104 26.26 0.84 13.93
CA LYS A 104 25.23 1.79 13.48
C LYS A 104 23.80 1.21 13.49
N PHE A 105 23.67 -0.13 13.48
CA PHE A 105 22.34 -0.76 13.36
C PHE A 105 22.11 -2.00 14.21
N ILE A 106 23.13 -2.59 14.84
CA ILE A 106 23.00 -3.83 15.62
C ILE A 106 21.92 -3.76 16.72
N ALA A 107 21.75 -2.59 17.35
CA ALA A 107 20.76 -2.38 18.40
C ALA A 107 19.36 -1.99 17.87
N ARG A 108 19.17 -1.93 16.55
CA ARG A 108 17.93 -1.51 15.93
C ARG A 108 17.15 -2.74 15.45
N LYS A 109 15.92 -2.94 15.95
CA LYS A 109 15.05 -4.03 15.51
C LYS A 109 14.82 -3.97 14.00
N ASP A 110 14.85 -5.11 13.35
CA ASP A 110 14.53 -5.31 11.92
C ASP A 110 15.42 -4.52 10.96
N ALA A 111 16.51 -3.90 11.43
CA ALA A 111 17.44 -3.17 10.59
C ALA A 111 18.34 -4.13 9.80
N PHE A 112 18.80 -3.68 8.67
CA PHE A 112 19.82 -4.39 7.90
C PHE A 112 20.79 -3.43 7.23
N TRP A 113 21.93 -3.98 6.88
CA TRP A 113 22.91 -3.37 5.99
C TRP A 113 23.08 -4.25 4.76
N ILE A 114 23.16 -3.64 3.59
CA ILE A 114 23.46 -4.28 2.32
C ILE A 114 24.59 -3.52 1.63
N GLY A 115 25.59 -4.24 1.15
CA GLY A 115 26.71 -3.63 0.46
C GLY A 115 27.54 -4.61 -0.33
N LYS A 116 28.38 -4.10 -1.25
CA LYS A 116 29.32 -4.89 -2.01
C LYS A 116 30.66 -4.97 -1.29
N ARG A 117 31.21 -6.17 -1.13
CA ARG A 117 32.54 -6.41 -0.58
C ARG A 117 33.29 -7.38 -1.49
N GLY A 118 34.31 -6.88 -2.16
CA GLY A 118 34.96 -7.63 -3.24
C GLY A 118 33.97 -8.00 -4.34
N ASN A 119 33.88 -9.28 -4.66
CA ASN A 119 32.95 -9.80 -5.67
C ASN A 119 31.61 -10.29 -5.07
N GLN A 120 31.38 -10.09 -3.78
CA GLN A 120 30.23 -10.60 -3.07
C GLN A 120 29.29 -9.45 -2.65
N VAL A 121 27.97 -9.66 -2.79
CA VAL A 121 26.95 -8.85 -2.14
C VAL A 121 26.77 -9.39 -0.72
N VAL A 122 26.98 -8.55 0.28
CA VAL A 122 26.88 -8.94 1.68
C VAL A 122 25.67 -8.28 2.30
N ILE A 123 24.84 -9.07 2.95
CA ILE A 123 23.61 -8.68 3.64
C ILE A 123 23.76 -9.03 5.11
N VAL A 124 23.56 -8.06 5.99
CA VAL A 124 23.68 -8.24 7.43
C VAL A 124 22.45 -7.68 8.11
N GLY A 125 21.61 -8.53 8.67
CA GLY A 125 20.46 -8.16 9.47
C GLY A 125 20.80 -8.06 10.96
N SER A 126 20.23 -7.08 11.66
CA SER A 126 20.33 -6.98 13.12
C SER A 126 19.68 -8.17 13.83
N ASN A 127 18.66 -8.74 13.20
CA ASN A 127 17.93 -9.95 13.61
C ASN A 127 17.48 -10.74 12.37
N GLY A 128 16.73 -11.82 12.56
CA GLY A 128 16.25 -12.66 11.46
C GLY A 128 15.38 -11.92 10.46
N ARG A 129 14.44 -11.05 10.89
CA ARG A 129 13.65 -10.27 9.96
C ARG A 129 14.50 -9.27 9.17
N GLY A 130 15.45 -8.60 9.83
CA GLY A 130 16.38 -7.70 9.14
C GLY A 130 17.17 -8.42 8.04
N ALA A 131 17.68 -9.62 8.29
CA ALA A 131 18.38 -10.41 7.29
C ALA A 131 17.45 -10.84 6.13
N ALA A 132 16.24 -11.26 6.45
CA ALA A 132 15.21 -11.60 5.46
C ALA A 132 14.84 -10.40 4.57
N TYR A 133 14.63 -9.23 5.17
CA TYR A 133 14.33 -8.00 4.43
C TYR A 133 15.48 -7.59 3.50
N GLY A 134 16.73 -7.68 3.98
CA GLY A 134 17.91 -7.39 3.15
C GLY A 134 18.03 -8.32 1.94
N LEU A 135 17.75 -9.61 2.11
CA LEU A 135 17.78 -10.58 1.01
C LEU A 135 16.68 -10.32 -0.02
N LEU A 136 15.44 -10.03 0.43
CA LEU A 136 14.33 -9.69 -0.46
C LEU A 136 14.48 -8.28 -1.07
N GLU A 137 15.21 -7.38 -0.41
CA GLU A 137 15.60 -6.10 -0.99
C GLU A 137 16.55 -6.29 -2.18
N LEU A 138 17.49 -7.24 -2.12
CA LEU A 138 18.31 -7.60 -3.27
C LEU A 138 17.48 -8.16 -4.42
N SER A 139 16.46 -8.99 -4.15
CA SER A 139 15.47 -9.41 -5.17
C SER A 139 14.81 -8.20 -5.83
N ARG A 140 14.33 -7.24 -5.03
CA ARG A 140 13.68 -6.02 -5.53
C ARG A 140 14.64 -5.16 -6.36
N MET A 141 15.86 -4.95 -5.90
CA MET A 141 16.92 -4.21 -6.64
C MET A 141 17.26 -4.90 -7.94
N SER A 142 17.23 -6.22 -7.99
CA SER A 142 17.46 -7.02 -9.20
C SER A 142 16.29 -6.98 -10.19
N GLY A 143 15.12 -6.45 -9.78
CA GLY A 143 13.97 -6.22 -10.66
C GLY A 143 12.77 -7.14 -10.42
N VAL A 144 12.69 -7.80 -9.26
CA VAL A 144 11.50 -8.55 -8.85
C VAL A 144 10.53 -7.61 -8.14
N SER A 145 9.28 -7.60 -8.59
CA SER A 145 8.20 -6.87 -7.90
C SER A 145 7.85 -7.54 -6.58
N VAL A 146 7.57 -6.74 -5.55
CA VAL A 146 6.97 -7.23 -4.30
C VAL A 146 5.61 -7.87 -4.55
N TRP A 147 4.93 -7.45 -5.62
CA TRP A 147 3.62 -7.93 -6.08
C TRP A 147 3.71 -9.13 -7.05
N LYS A 148 4.87 -9.78 -7.15
CA LYS A 148 5.09 -10.92 -8.05
C LYS A 148 3.96 -11.94 -8.02
N TRP A 149 3.56 -12.40 -6.84
CA TRP A 149 2.50 -13.40 -6.70
C TRP A 149 1.10 -12.78 -6.68
N TRP A 150 0.83 -11.83 -5.78
CA TRP A 150 -0.50 -11.22 -5.64
C TRP A 150 -0.94 -10.40 -6.86
N GLY A 151 0.01 -9.79 -7.54
CA GLY A 151 -0.23 -8.97 -8.71
C GLY A 151 -0.03 -9.69 -10.03
N ASP A 152 0.35 -10.97 -10.03
CA ASP A 152 0.73 -11.74 -11.22
C ASP A 152 1.82 -11.06 -12.05
N ILE A 153 2.76 -10.37 -11.39
CA ILE A 153 3.83 -9.63 -12.05
C ILE A 153 5.00 -10.57 -12.36
N VAL A 154 5.11 -10.93 -13.62
CA VAL A 154 6.21 -11.77 -14.11
C VAL A 154 7.45 -10.90 -14.32
N PRO A 155 8.58 -11.16 -13.64
CA PRO A 155 9.79 -10.39 -13.82
C PRO A 155 10.37 -10.60 -15.22
N LYS A 156 10.92 -9.52 -15.80
CA LYS A 156 11.60 -9.59 -17.10
C LYS A 156 12.90 -10.35 -16.94
N ARG A 157 13.10 -11.41 -17.72
CA ARG A 157 14.34 -12.19 -17.73
C ARG A 157 15.56 -11.36 -18.05
N ARG A 158 16.67 -11.64 -17.36
CA ARG A 158 17.97 -10.97 -17.49
C ARG A 158 19.09 -12.02 -17.46
N GLN A 159 20.12 -11.83 -18.27
CA GLN A 159 21.31 -12.67 -18.24
C GLN A 159 22.28 -12.24 -17.12
N HIS A 160 22.38 -10.93 -16.89
CA HIS A 160 23.23 -10.33 -15.87
C HIS A 160 22.39 -9.57 -14.85
N LEU A 161 22.78 -9.60 -13.60
CA LEU A 161 22.15 -8.82 -12.54
C LEU A 161 23.11 -7.75 -12.03
N GLU A 162 22.60 -6.52 -11.92
CA GLU A 162 23.39 -5.34 -11.60
C GLU A 162 22.91 -4.69 -10.31
N ILE A 163 23.85 -4.07 -9.59
CA ILE A 163 23.61 -3.18 -8.45
C ILE A 163 24.44 -1.90 -8.60
N ASP A 164 24.14 -0.88 -7.79
CA ASP A 164 25.01 0.29 -7.68
C ASP A 164 26.41 -0.15 -7.20
N GLU A 165 27.47 0.29 -7.91
CA GLU A 165 28.85 -0.04 -7.54
C GLU A 165 29.24 0.44 -6.15
N ASN A 166 28.60 1.53 -5.67
CA ASN A 166 28.80 2.13 -4.36
C ASN A 166 27.76 1.68 -3.32
N LEU A 167 27.09 0.54 -3.57
CA LEU A 167 26.10 0.02 -2.62
C LEU A 167 26.74 -0.22 -1.25
N ASP A 168 26.37 0.61 -0.31
CA ASP A 168 26.77 0.57 1.12
C ASP A 168 25.65 1.24 1.93
N LYS A 169 24.54 0.52 2.18
CA LYS A 169 23.31 1.10 2.67
C LYS A 169 22.87 0.44 3.96
N ILE A 170 22.62 1.26 4.99
CA ILE A 170 21.92 0.85 6.20
C ILE A 170 20.45 1.23 6.03
N GLU A 171 19.56 0.29 6.30
CA GLU A 171 18.14 0.50 6.39
C GLU A 171 17.62 0.20 7.80
N VAL A 172 16.84 1.14 8.34
CA VAL A 172 16.28 1.07 9.70
C VAL A 172 14.83 1.53 9.63
N PRO A 173 13.88 0.75 10.15
CA PRO A 173 12.47 1.13 10.10
C PRO A 173 12.20 2.39 10.94
N SER A 174 11.36 3.29 10.40
CA SER A 174 10.85 4.45 11.13
C SER A 174 9.81 4.06 12.17
N VAL A 175 8.97 3.07 11.86
CA VAL A 175 7.94 2.52 12.74
C VAL A 175 8.33 1.11 13.15
N GLU A 176 8.35 0.83 14.47
CA GLU A 176 8.82 -0.46 14.99
C GLU A 176 7.94 -1.63 14.54
N TYR A 177 6.61 -1.47 14.62
CA TYR A 177 5.63 -2.47 14.25
C TYR A 177 4.79 -1.98 13.06
N ARG A 178 4.84 -2.71 11.97
CA ARG A 178 4.25 -2.37 10.67
C ARG A 178 3.31 -3.48 10.27
N GLY A 179 2.02 -3.20 10.37
CA GLY A 179 1.02 -4.27 10.35
C GLY A 179 -0.10 -4.07 9.34
N ILE A 180 -0.67 -5.21 8.99
CA ILE A 180 -1.90 -5.34 8.22
C ILE A 180 -2.99 -5.87 9.13
N ASN A 181 -4.16 -5.26 9.06
CA ASN A 181 -5.39 -5.80 9.58
C ASN A 181 -6.23 -6.33 8.42
N ILE A 182 -6.49 -7.64 8.40
CA ILE A 182 -7.36 -8.27 7.40
C ILE A 182 -8.77 -8.32 7.97
N ASP A 183 -9.69 -7.65 7.29
CA ASP A 183 -11.07 -7.49 7.71
C ASP A 183 -12.08 -8.18 6.77
N ASP A 184 -11.60 -8.81 5.70
CA ASP A 184 -12.45 -9.54 4.78
C ASP A 184 -12.33 -11.05 4.93
N THR A 185 -13.34 -11.62 5.50
CA THR A 185 -13.48 -13.06 5.61
C THR A 185 -14.69 -13.61 4.83
N GLN A 186 -15.65 -12.78 4.44
CA GLN A 186 -16.92 -13.21 3.86
C GLN A 186 -17.07 -12.85 2.37
N TRP A 187 -16.49 -11.75 1.91
CA TRP A 187 -16.79 -11.18 0.59
C TRP A 187 -15.77 -11.53 -0.48
N SER A 188 -14.50 -11.22 -0.28
CA SER A 188 -13.44 -11.38 -1.28
C SER A 188 -12.41 -12.42 -0.87
N SER A 189 -11.57 -12.12 0.11
CA SER A 189 -10.45 -12.98 0.52
C SER A 189 -10.89 -14.36 1.01
N GLY A 190 -11.98 -14.45 1.78
CA GLY A 190 -12.49 -15.72 2.28
C GLY A 190 -13.01 -16.64 1.15
N PRO A 191 -13.98 -16.23 0.32
CA PRO A 191 -14.43 -17.00 -0.84
C PRO A 191 -13.29 -17.34 -1.81
N TRP A 192 -12.39 -16.40 -2.06
CA TRP A 192 -11.24 -16.63 -2.92
C TRP A 192 -10.30 -17.71 -2.35
N ALA A 193 -9.95 -17.66 -1.06
CA ALA A 193 -9.11 -18.66 -0.41
C ALA A 193 -9.74 -20.07 -0.48
N ARG A 194 -11.04 -20.19 -0.23
CA ARG A 194 -11.75 -21.46 -0.37
C ARG A 194 -11.69 -21.99 -1.80
N ASN A 195 -11.92 -21.13 -2.78
CA ASN A 195 -12.01 -21.55 -4.18
C ASN A 195 -10.64 -21.77 -4.83
N TYR A 196 -9.71 -20.86 -4.61
CA TYR A 196 -8.40 -20.86 -5.27
C TYR A 196 -7.36 -21.67 -4.49
N LEU A 197 -7.23 -21.43 -3.18
CA LEU A 197 -6.27 -22.14 -2.32
C LEU A 197 -6.81 -23.49 -1.81
N LYS A 198 -8.10 -23.80 -2.06
CA LYS A 198 -8.76 -25.04 -1.64
C LYS A 198 -8.78 -25.23 -0.11
N GLU A 199 -8.82 -24.14 0.64
CA GLU A 199 -8.94 -24.19 2.10
C GLU A 199 -10.37 -24.56 2.49
N GLN A 200 -10.51 -25.69 3.17
CA GLN A 200 -11.81 -26.22 3.64
C GLN A 200 -12.09 -25.71 5.06
N LEU A 201 -12.37 -24.43 5.19
CA LEU A 201 -12.68 -23.77 6.45
C LEU A 201 -14.14 -23.29 6.48
N SER A 202 -14.67 -23.09 7.68
CA SER A 202 -15.99 -22.48 7.87
C SER A 202 -16.02 -21.06 7.32
N ASP A 203 -17.21 -20.55 7.02
CA ASP A 203 -17.38 -19.17 6.57
C ASP A 203 -16.79 -18.18 7.56
N GLY A 204 -16.11 -17.18 7.03
CA GLY A 204 -15.46 -16.17 7.84
C GLY A 204 -14.10 -16.55 8.41
N LEU A 205 -13.48 -17.66 7.97
CA LEU A 205 -12.15 -18.07 8.40
C LEU A 205 -11.16 -18.02 7.23
N LEU A 206 -9.94 -17.57 7.55
CA LEU A 206 -8.77 -17.63 6.68
C LEU A 206 -7.74 -18.59 7.29
N GLY A 207 -7.15 -19.44 6.48
CA GLY A 207 -6.31 -20.52 6.94
C GLY A 207 -4.83 -20.34 6.61
N PRO A 208 -4.03 -21.38 6.92
CA PRO A 208 -2.57 -21.32 6.81
C PRO A 208 -2.08 -21.12 5.37
N ALA A 209 -2.80 -21.59 4.33
CA ALA A 209 -2.40 -21.37 2.95
C ALA A 209 -2.58 -19.89 2.54
N TYR A 210 -3.66 -19.25 2.97
CA TYR A 210 -3.87 -17.82 2.77
C TYR A 210 -2.78 -17.00 3.48
N TYR A 211 -2.58 -17.25 4.79
CA TYR A 211 -1.60 -16.50 5.56
C TYR A 211 -0.16 -16.74 5.10
N HIS A 212 0.15 -17.92 4.58
CA HIS A 212 1.46 -18.17 3.96
C HIS A 212 1.71 -17.17 2.81
N LYS A 213 0.73 -17.00 1.91
CA LYS A 213 0.85 -16.06 0.79
C LYS A 213 0.83 -14.60 1.23
N LEU A 214 0.04 -14.27 2.24
CA LEU A 214 0.02 -12.93 2.81
C LEU A 214 1.37 -12.61 3.48
N PHE A 215 1.95 -13.53 4.25
CA PHE A 215 3.22 -13.30 4.94
C PHE A 215 4.43 -13.24 3.99
N GLU A 216 4.40 -13.94 2.85
CA GLU A 216 5.35 -13.71 1.77
C GLU A 216 5.31 -12.24 1.29
N LEU A 217 4.11 -11.70 1.03
CA LEU A 217 3.93 -10.30 0.66
C LEU A 217 4.40 -9.36 1.78
N MET A 218 4.03 -9.65 3.02
CA MET A 218 4.41 -8.84 4.18
C MET A 218 5.93 -8.77 4.36
N LEU A 219 6.65 -9.87 4.19
CA LEU A 219 8.12 -9.85 4.21
C LEU A 219 8.69 -8.97 3.10
N ARG A 220 8.15 -9.05 1.89
CA ARG A 220 8.58 -8.22 0.75
C ARG A 220 8.29 -6.74 0.98
N LEU A 221 7.21 -6.42 1.67
CA LEU A 221 6.83 -5.06 2.09
C LEU A 221 7.53 -4.61 3.39
N LYS A 222 8.40 -5.44 3.98
CA LYS A 222 9.07 -5.20 5.26
C LYS A 222 8.09 -4.99 6.42
N ALA A 223 6.90 -5.56 6.34
CA ALA A 223 5.92 -5.62 7.42
C ALA A 223 6.23 -6.77 8.39
N ASN A 224 5.80 -6.64 9.65
CA ASN A 224 6.11 -7.61 10.71
C ASN A 224 4.93 -7.95 11.63
N THR A 225 3.77 -7.33 11.44
CA THR A 225 2.63 -7.48 12.36
C THR A 225 1.37 -7.83 11.59
N ILE A 226 0.61 -8.81 12.07
CA ILE A 226 -0.69 -9.19 11.53
C ILE A 226 -1.77 -9.04 12.59
N SER A 227 -2.86 -8.37 12.24
CA SER A 227 -4.11 -8.38 12.99
C SER A 227 -5.17 -9.06 12.14
N ALA A 228 -5.86 -10.05 12.68
CA ALA A 228 -6.88 -10.78 11.96
C ALA A 228 -8.26 -10.46 12.56
N GLY A 229 -8.85 -9.37 12.09
CA GLY A 229 -10.16 -8.90 12.50
C GLY A 229 -10.13 -8.01 13.74
N TRP A 230 -11.05 -7.07 13.77
CA TRP A 230 -11.26 -6.12 14.85
C TRP A 230 -12.44 -6.52 15.77
N ASP A 231 -13.29 -7.45 15.34
CA ASP A 231 -14.45 -7.87 16.10
C ASP A 231 -14.12 -9.03 17.06
N LYS A 232 -14.70 -9.02 18.24
CA LYS A 232 -14.71 -9.95 19.42
C LYS A 232 -14.14 -11.37 19.27
N LYS A 233 -13.64 -11.74 18.10
CA LYS A 233 -13.17 -13.07 17.71
C LYS A 233 -11.68 -13.10 17.38
N VAL A 234 -10.87 -12.39 18.12
CA VAL A 234 -9.40 -12.46 17.98
C VAL A 234 -8.86 -13.89 18.12
N SER A 235 -9.56 -14.73 18.85
CA SER A 235 -9.32 -16.16 18.88
C SER A 235 -9.35 -16.80 17.48
N VAL A 236 -10.09 -16.25 16.53
CA VAL A 236 -10.31 -16.86 15.21
C VAL A 236 -9.02 -17.14 14.45
N PHE A 237 -8.03 -16.22 14.45
CA PHE A 237 -6.75 -16.49 13.82
C PHE A 237 -5.99 -17.62 14.53
N LEU A 238 -5.92 -17.58 15.85
CA LEU A 238 -5.16 -18.55 16.66
C LEU A 238 -5.90 -19.89 16.83
N ASP A 239 -7.23 -19.90 16.67
CA ASP A 239 -8.05 -21.12 16.76
C ASP A 239 -7.99 -21.95 15.47
N VAL A 240 -7.62 -21.35 14.34
CA VAL A 240 -7.40 -22.10 13.10
C VAL A 240 -6.03 -22.80 13.16
N LYS A 241 -6.09 -24.15 13.18
CA LYS A 241 -4.88 -24.98 13.20
C LYS A 241 -3.96 -24.66 12.04
N GLY A 242 -2.71 -24.37 12.36
CA GLY A 242 -1.65 -24.08 11.39
C GLY A 242 -1.35 -22.58 11.22
N ASN A 243 -2.26 -21.69 11.58
CA ASN A 243 -2.03 -20.25 11.43
C ASN A 243 -0.88 -19.75 12.30
N ARG A 244 -0.82 -20.23 13.56
CA ARG A 244 0.25 -19.87 14.48
C ARG A 244 1.61 -20.32 13.96
N GLU A 245 1.71 -21.56 13.50
CA GLU A 245 2.95 -22.14 12.97
C GLU A 245 3.42 -21.38 11.73
N VAL A 246 2.51 -20.95 10.87
CA VAL A 246 2.85 -20.12 9.71
C VAL A 246 3.36 -18.76 10.17
N ALA A 247 2.70 -18.09 11.10
CA ALA A 247 3.15 -16.81 11.64
C ALA A 247 4.55 -16.91 12.26
N ASP A 248 4.78 -17.92 13.08
CA ASP A 248 6.09 -18.16 13.72
C ASP A 248 7.19 -18.44 12.68
N SER A 249 6.89 -19.17 11.60
CA SER A 249 7.83 -19.46 10.52
C SER A 249 8.28 -18.23 9.73
N PHE A 250 7.41 -17.22 9.64
CA PHE A 250 7.69 -15.92 9.02
C PHE A 250 8.10 -14.86 10.05
N SER A 251 8.22 -15.22 11.33
CA SER A 251 8.46 -14.30 12.46
C SER A 251 7.46 -13.13 12.49
N MET A 252 6.20 -13.38 12.14
CA MET A 252 5.13 -12.40 12.22
C MET A 252 4.63 -12.27 13.65
N ILE A 253 4.40 -11.03 14.07
CA ILE A 253 3.84 -10.69 15.38
C ILE A 253 2.32 -10.66 15.23
N VAL A 254 1.62 -11.44 16.04
CA VAL A 254 0.16 -11.41 16.06
C VAL A 254 -0.30 -10.26 16.96
N ALA A 255 -1.15 -9.39 16.44
CA ALA A 255 -1.73 -8.27 17.14
C ALA A 255 -3.19 -8.53 17.46
N THR A 256 -3.61 -8.19 18.67
CA THR A 256 -5.00 -8.30 19.13
C THR A 256 -5.46 -6.93 19.58
N PRO A 257 -6.33 -6.26 18.81
CA PRO A 257 -6.92 -5.01 19.22
C PRO A 257 -8.02 -5.24 20.28
N ASP A 258 -8.12 -4.33 21.25
CA ASP A 258 -9.15 -4.31 22.26
C ASP A 258 -10.07 -3.08 22.07
N HIS A 259 -11.29 -3.17 22.56
CA HIS A 259 -12.32 -2.11 22.48
C HIS A 259 -11.90 -0.80 23.16
N ASP A 260 -11.02 -0.86 24.17
CA ASP A 260 -10.49 0.32 24.84
C ASP A 260 -9.44 1.08 24.00
N GLY A 261 -9.14 0.58 22.79
CA GLY A 261 -8.13 1.14 21.89
C GLY A 261 -6.71 0.72 22.22
N THR A 262 -6.52 -0.34 22.98
CA THR A 262 -5.22 -0.99 23.17
C THR A 262 -5.03 -2.05 22.11
N VAL A 263 -3.81 -2.16 21.57
CA VAL A 263 -3.39 -3.28 20.73
C VAL A 263 -2.34 -4.07 21.49
N THR A 264 -2.64 -5.32 21.79
CA THR A 264 -1.70 -6.26 22.42
C THR A 264 -0.94 -7.02 21.35
N LEU A 265 0.37 -6.87 21.35
CA LEU A 265 1.29 -7.58 20.45
C LEU A 265 1.81 -8.84 21.15
N HIS A 266 1.58 -10.01 20.56
CA HIS A 266 2.04 -11.30 21.09
C HIS A 266 3.46 -11.61 20.60
N GLU A 267 4.46 -10.94 21.19
CA GLU A 267 5.87 -11.28 21.01
C GLU A 267 6.30 -12.45 21.92
N HIS A 268 7.30 -13.23 21.50
CA HIS A 268 7.70 -14.54 22.08
C HIS A 268 7.90 -14.61 23.60
N LYS A 269 8.08 -13.51 24.33
CA LYS A 269 8.38 -13.56 25.79
C LYS A 269 7.42 -12.77 26.67
N LYS A 270 6.86 -11.70 26.18
CA LYS A 270 5.87 -10.89 26.93
C LYS A 270 4.97 -10.14 25.93
N PRO A 271 3.66 -10.09 26.18
CA PRO A 271 2.79 -9.19 25.45
C PRO A 271 3.25 -7.74 25.61
N VAL A 272 3.09 -6.96 24.54
CA VAL A 272 3.38 -5.53 24.52
C VAL A 272 2.11 -4.79 24.16
N ASP A 273 1.62 -3.96 25.08
CA ASP A 273 0.43 -3.14 24.87
C ASP A 273 0.81 -1.79 24.29
N ILE A 274 0.12 -1.37 23.23
CA ILE A 274 0.28 -0.08 22.58
C ILE A 274 -1.09 0.56 22.41
N LYS A 275 -1.24 1.81 22.88
CA LYS A 275 -2.48 2.57 22.67
C LYS A 275 -2.55 3.14 21.26
N ILE A 276 -3.74 3.04 20.65
CA ILE A 276 -4.06 3.74 19.41
C ILE A 276 -4.32 5.19 19.77
N LEU A 277 -3.45 6.07 19.28
CA LEU A 277 -3.59 7.51 19.46
C LEU A 277 -4.47 8.12 18.37
N TYR A 278 -4.36 7.62 17.17
CA TYR A 278 -5.06 8.11 15.99
C TYR A 278 -5.69 6.97 15.21
N ALA A 279 -6.92 7.20 14.75
CA ALA A 279 -7.60 6.36 13.77
C ALA A 279 -8.30 7.27 12.77
N ASP A 280 -8.46 6.81 11.53
CA ASP A 280 -9.20 7.60 10.54
C ASP A 280 -10.72 7.51 10.75
N ASP A 281 -11.43 8.48 10.20
CA ASP A 281 -12.86 8.71 10.37
C ASP A 281 -13.77 7.95 9.38
N GLY A 282 -13.22 6.96 8.65
CA GLY A 282 -13.93 6.29 7.58
C GLY A 282 -13.95 7.06 6.25
N TYR A 283 -13.47 8.31 6.21
CA TYR A 283 -13.21 9.08 4.99
C TYR A 283 -11.72 9.18 4.67
N GLY A 284 -10.85 8.77 5.60
CA GLY A 284 -9.41 8.77 5.48
C GLY A 284 -8.70 9.91 6.20
N TYR A 285 -9.40 10.69 7.03
CA TYR A 285 -8.82 11.76 7.84
C TYR A 285 -8.55 11.27 9.26
N MET A 286 -7.33 11.45 9.74
CA MET A 286 -6.91 10.96 11.05
C MET A 286 -7.48 11.82 12.19
N LEU A 287 -8.18 11.17 13.10
CA LEU A 287 -8.72 11.77 14.31
C LEU A 287 -7.99 11.24 15.56
N ALA A 288 -7.75 12.11 16.52
CA ALA A 288 -7.27 11.71 17.83
C ALA A 288 -8.39 10.96 18.58
N ARG A 289 -8.10 9.77 19.11
CA ARG A 289 -9.09 8.98 19.86
C ARG A 289 -9.44 9.60 21.20
N SER A 290 -8.44 10.13 21.90
CA SER A 290 -8.60 10.79 23.18
C SER A 290 -7.52 11.86 23.36
N ASN A 291 -7.91 13.05 23.80
CA ASN A 291 -6.96 14.11 24.12
C ASN A 291 -6.04 13.75 25.29
N ASP A 292 -6.50 12.92 26.22
CA ASP A 292 -5.73 12.50 27.38
C ASP A 292 -4.71 11.43 27.01
N ASP A 293 -5.09 10.46 26.15
CA ASP A 293 -4.16 9.45 25.64
C ASP A 293 -3.02 10.08 24.83
N VAL A 294 -3.34 11.05 23.96
CA VAL A 294 -2.34 11.78 23.16
C VAL A 294 -1.37 12.58 24.04
N LYS A 295 -1.85 13.17 25.14
CA LYS A 295 -1.00 13.94 26.06
C LYS A 295 -0.10 13.06 26.92
N GLN A 296 -0.55 11.85 27.26
CA GLN A 296 0.15 10.94 28.18
C GLN A 296 1.12 10.00 27.46
N ALA A 297 0.84 9.63 26.21
CA ALA A 297 1.65 8.69 25.46
C ALA A 297 2.70 9.42 24.61
N SER A 298 3.98 9.18 24.88
CA SER A 298 5.08 9.67 24.04
C SER A 298 5.20 8.91 22.71
N HIS A 299 4.70 7.68 22.64
CA HIS A 299 4.78 6.79 21.47
C HIS A 299 3.58 5.84 21.45
N GLY A 300 2.81 5.89 20.38
CA GLY A 300 1.60 5.06 20.21
C GLY A 300 1.39 4.51 18.82
N ALA A 301 0.15 4.11 18.57
CA ALA A 301 -0.26 3.50 17.30
C ALA A 301 -1.13 4.43 16.46
N ALA A 302 -1.09 4.22 15.14
CA ALA A 302 -2.07 4.69 14.17
C ALA A 302 -2.77 3.48 13.53
N LEU A 303 -4.09 3.59 13.40
CA LEU A 303 -4.92 2.69 12.62
C LEU A 303 -5.47 3.44 11.41
N TYR A 304 -5.26 2.91 10.20
CA TYR A 304 -5.72 3.53 8.96
C TYR A 304 -6.51 2.51 8.12
N HIS A 305 -7.56 2.97 7.44
CA HIS A 305 -8.40 2.12 6.60
C HIS A 305 -8.19 2.43 5.11
N LEU A 306 -7.65 1.47 4.38
CA LEU A 306 -7.66 1.47 2.90
C LEU A 306 -8.92 0.82 2.36
N SER A 307 -9.58 0.01 3.16
CA SER A 307 -10.96 -0.43 3.04
C SER A 307 -11.64 -0.31 4.40
N TYR A 308 -12.94 -0.09 4.42
CA TYR A 308 -13.68 0.21 5.65
C TYR A 308 -15.05 -0.46 5.63
N GLU A 309 -15.42 -1.12 6.73
CA GLU A 309 -16.76 -1.63 7.00
C GLU A 309 -17.35 -0.87 8.18
N GLY A 310 -18.49 -0.23 7.98
CA GLY A 310 -19.18 0.49 9.06
C GLY A 310 -19.77 1.85 8.66
N GLN A 311 -19.99 2.67 9.67
CA GLN A 311 -20.57 4.01 9.50
C GLN A 311 -19.49 5.02 9.07
N PRO A 312 -19.76 5.97 8.15
CA PRO A 312 -21.08 6.29 7.56
C PRO A 312 -21.51 5.33 6.44
N HIS A 313 -20.59 4.70 5.73
CA HIS A 313 -20.84 3.78 4.63
C HIS A 313 -19.61 2.91 4.39
N ASP A 314 -19.82 1.66 4.00
CA ASP A 314 -18.75 0.74 3.63
C ASP A 314 -18.06 1.18 2.33
N TYR A 315 -16.74 0.97 2.24
CA TYR A 315 -15.97 1.00 0.99
C TYR A 315 -15.01 -0.19 0.97
N LEU A 316 -15.51 -1.31 0.42
CA LEU A 316 -14.84 -2.61 0.41
C LEU A 316 -14.48 -3.06 -1.00
N TRP A 317 -15.09 -2.45 -2.01
CA TRP A 317 -15.00 -2.89 -3.39
C TRP A 317 -13.69 -2.50 -4.07
N LEU A 318 -13.29 -1.22 -3.97
CA LEU A 318 -12.10 -0.65 -4.59
C LEU A 318 -11.26 0.09 -3.54
N CYS A 319 -9.96 0.22 -3.80
CA CYS A 319 -9.10 1.10 -3.00
C CYS A 319 -8.99 2.47 -3.69
N THR A 320 -9.91 3.38 -3.36
CA THR A 320 -10.04 4.70 -3.98
C THR A 320 -9.49 5.84 -3.13
N THR A 321 -8.96 5.56 -1.95
CA THR A 321 -8.34 6.56 -1.08
C THR A 321 -7.18 7.23 -1.78
N GLN A 322 -7.20 8.56 -1.83
CA GLN A 322 -6.16 9.35 -2.51
C GLN A 322 -4.79 9.10 -1.88
N PRO A 323 -3.76 8.74 -2.65
CA PRO A 323 -2.42 8.53 -2.13
C PRO A 323 -1.84 9.74 -1.41
N GLY A 324 -2.16 10.95 -1.87
CA GLY A 324 -1.75 12.20 -1.22
C GLY A 324 -2.36 12.37 0.16
N LEU A 325 -3.62 11.95 0.35
CA LEU A 325 -4.29 11.96 1.65
C LEU A 325 -3.61 10.95 2.59
N VAL A 326 -3.42 9.70 2.17
CA VAL A 326 -2.70 8.68 2.97
C VAL A 326 -1.35 9.23 3.43
N CYS A 327 -0.59 9.84 2.50
CA CYS A 327 0.72 10.39 2.80
C CYS A 327 0.66 11.52 3.84
N SER A 328 -0.24 12.48 3.67
CA SER A 328 -0.38 13.64 4.58
C SER A 328 -0.81 13.20 5.98
N GLU A 329 -1.82 12.36 6.05
CA GLU A 329 -2.40 11.90 7.32
C GLU A 329 -1.41 11.04 8.12
N MET A 330 -0.72 10.10 7.46
CA MET A 330 0.25 9.25 8.13
C MET A 330 1.51 9.99 8.57
N GLN A 331 1.98 11.00 7.81
CA GLN A 331 3.07 11.88 8.26
C GLN A 331 2.66 12.70 9.48
N THR A 332 1.43 13.21 9.48
CA THR A 332 0.88 13.96 10.61
C THR A 332 0.78 13.07 11.85
N ALA A 333 0.19 11.89 11.74
CA ALA A 333 0.08 10.93 12.85
C ALA A 333 1.45 10.55 13.41
N TYR A 334 2.43 10.28 12.54
CA TYR A 334 3.82 9.99 12.94
C TYR A 334 4.43 11.14 13.75
N THR A 335 4.31 12.35 13.25
CA THR A 335 4.85 13.57 13.89
C THR A 335 4.18 13.84 15.24
N CYS A 336 2.89 13.50 15.35
CA CYS A 336 2.10 13.63 16.57
C CYS A 336 2.25 12.44 17.55
N GLY A 337 3.24 11.57 17.35
CA GLY A 337 3.58 10.50 18.31
C GLY A 337 3.06 9.10 17.98
N ALA A 338 2.24 8.92 16.94
CA ALA A 338 1.85 7.57 16.49
C ALA A 338 2.96 6.96 15.62
N ASN A 339 4.09 6.65 16.23
CA ASN A 339 5.32 6.22 15.56
C ASN A 339 5.83 4.84 16.00
N ARG A 340 5.06 4.14 16.85
CA ARG A 340 5.48 2.82 17.34
C ARG A 340 4.82 1.66 16.61
N LEU A 341 3.52 1.77 16.34
CA LEU A 341 2.76 0.77 15.61
C LEU A 341 1.89 1.46 14.54
N TRP A 342 1.98 1.00 13.32
CA TRP A 342 1.05 1.34 12.26
C TRP A 342 0.31 0.08 11.81
N LEU A 343 -1.02 0.13 11.88
CA LEU A 343 -1.92 -0.89 11.33
C LEU A 343 -2.71 -0.29 10.18
N VAL A 344 -2.79 -1.01 9.08
CA VAL A 344 -3.62 -0.66 7.94
C VAL A 344 -4.65 -1.76 7.69
N THR A 345 -5.91 -1.37 7.67
CA THR A 345 -7.00 -2.29 7.31
C THR A 345 -7.10 -2.40 5.80
N ILE A 346 -7.07 -3.61 5.30
CA ILE A 346 -7.33 -3.95 3.90
C ILE A 346 -8.34 -5.09 3.83
N HIS A 347 -9.11 -5.08 2.76
CA HIS A 347 -10.08 -6.10 2.43
C HIS A 347 -9.46 -7.16 1.50
N ASP A 348 -8.84 -6.69 0.42
CA ASP A 348 -8.15 -7.51 -0.58
C ASP A 348 -6.77 -6.91 -0.87
N PRO A 349 -5.67 -7.70 -0.69
CA PRO A 349 -4.33 -7.19 -0.97
C PRO A 349 -4.13 -6.68 -2.39
N LYS A 350 -4.70 -7.36 -3.40
CA LYS A 350 -4.51 -7.02 -4.82
C LYS A 350 -5.20 -5.70 -5.17
N VAL A 351 -6.40 -5.48 -4.63
CA VAL A 351 -7.16 -4.24 -4.83
C VAL A 351 -6.45 -3.04 -4.21
N ALA A 352 -5.85 -3.23 -3.03
CA ALA A 352 -5.13 -2.18 -2.30
C ALA A 352 -3.64 -2.06 -2.68
N ALA A 353 -3.19 -2.70 -3.76
CA ALA A 353 -1.77 -2.93 -4.03
C ALA A 353 -0.91 -1.66 -3.93
N TYR A 354 -1.27 -0.58 -4.61
CA TYR A 354 -0.45 0.63 -4.57
C TYR A 354 -0.50 1.34 -3.20
N GLN A 355 -1.68 1.54 -2.65
CA GLN A 355 -1.83 2.25 -1.38
C GLN A 355 -1.21 1.47 -0.22
N LEU A 356 -1.31 0.14 -0.23
CA LEU A 356 -0.63 -0.72 0.75
C LEU A 356 0.90 -0.61 0.63
N ASN A 357 1.43 -0.62 -0.60
CA ASN A 357 2.87 -0.41 -0.82
C ASN A 357 3.32 0.96 -0.30
N LEU A 358 2.58 2.02 -0.64
CA LEU A 358 2.84 3.38 -0.17
C LEU A 358 2.87 3.45 1.37
N PHE A 359 1.86 2.88 2.02
CA PHE A 359 1.75 2.86 3.48
C PHE A 359 2.96 2.15 4.13
N MET A 360 3.35 0.99 3.60
CA MET A 360 4.47 0.21 4.14
C MET A 360 5.83 0.86 3.86
N ASP A 361 6.03 1.48 2.68
CA ASP A 361 7.24 2.23 2.37
C ASP A 361 7.42 3.43 3.31
N MET A 362 6.32 4.13 3.64
CA MET A 362 6.34 5.22 4.62
C MET A 362 6.58 4.71 6.05
N ALA A 363 6.00 3.58 6.43
CA ALA A 363 6.25 2.97 7.74
C ALA A 363 7.71 2.50 7.88
N TRP A 364 8.32 2.07 6.78
CA TRP A 364 9.73 1.70 6.73
C TRP A 364 10.65 2.91 6.83
N ASP A 365 10.48 3.90 5.95
CA ASP A 365 11.17 5.19 6.05
C ASP A 365 10.20 6.35 5.78
N ILE A 366 9.80 7.03 6.83
CA ILE A 366 8.84 8.13 6.79
C ILE A 366 9.27 9.28 5.87
N ARG A 367 10.54 9.35 5.51
CA ARG A 367 11.12 10.38 4.64
C ARG A 367 11.01 10.02 3.16
N THR A 368 10.71 8.76 2.83
CA THR A 368 10.72 8.24 1.43
C THR A 368 9.69 8.96 0.58
N VAL A 369 8.51 9.26 1.14
CA VAL A 369 7.41 9.88 0.41
C VAL A 369 6.88 11.07 1.18
N THR A 370 6.60 12.15 0.46
CA THR A 370 5.95 13.35 0.97
C THR A 370 4.74 13.69 0.08
N PRO A 371 3.81 14.53 0.52
CA PRO A 371 2.68 14.96 -0.33
C PRO A 371 3.11 15.55 -1.67
N THR A 372 4.33 16.09 -1.76
CA THR A 372 4.88 16.66 -3.01
C THR A 372 5.59 15.61 -3.89
N THR A 373 5.98 14.46 -3.35
CA THR A 373 6.71 13.41 -4.07
C THR A 373 5.89 12.15 -4.31
N VAL A 374 4.68 12.07 -3.77
CA VAL A 374 3.80 10.87 -3.89
C VAL A 374 3.49 10.52 -5.35
N GLN A 375 3.40 11.50 -6.24
CA GLN A 375 3.23 11.26 -7.66
C GLN A 375 4.43 10.56 -8.28
N GLN A 376 5.65 10.95 -7.91
CA GLN A 376 6.87 10.29 -8.36
C GLN A 376 6.97 8.87 -7.80
N HIS A 377 6.53 8.66 -6.56
CA HIS A 377 6.46 7.34 -5.95
C HIS A 377 5.51 6.43 -6.74
N LEU A 378 4.30 6.89 -7.08
CA LEU A 378 3.35 6.16 -7.94
C LEU A 378 3.97 5.82 -9.30
N GLN A 379 4.64 6.78 -9.94
CA GLN A 379 5.27 6.55 -11.24
C GLN A 379 6.38 5.51 -11.16
N ASN A 380 7.20 5.54 -10.11
CA ASN A 380 8.24 4.55 -9.88
C ASN A 380 7.65 3.16 -9.64
N TRP A 381 6.59 3.09 -8.81
CA TRP A 381 5.87 1.84 -8.55
C TRP A 381 5.30 1.23 -9.84
N LEU A 382 4.60 2.03 -10.66
CA LEU A 382 4.11 1.60 -11.98
C LEU A 382 5.25 1.13 -12.89
N GLY A 383 6.41 1.81 -12.82
CA GLY A 383 7.60 1.46 -13.60
C GLY A 383 8.16 0.09 -13.27
N VAL A 384 8.04 -0.34 -12.02
CA VAL A 384 8.40 -1.70 -11.59
C VAL A 384 7.42 -2.74 -12.12
N GLN A 385 6.11 -2.42 -12.13
CA GLN A 385 5.07 -3.37 -12.57
C GLN A 385 5.04 -3.50 -14.11
N PHE A 386 4.99 -2.39 -14.83
CA PHE A 386 4.67 -2.34 -16.26
C PHE A 386 5.79 -1.75 -17.14
N GLY A 387 6.92 -1.38 -16.55
CA GLY A 387 8.01 -0.73 -17.24
C GLY A 387 7.87 0.80 -17.33
N LYS A 388 9.01 1.49 -17.45
CA LYS A 388 9.09 2.97 -17.37
C LYS A 388 8.27 3.70 -18.43
N GLN A 389 8.19 3.16 -19.65
CA GLN A 389 7.45 3.79 -20.76
C GLN A 389 5.93 3.75 -20.51
N VAL A 390 5.41 2.62 -20.05
CA VAL A 390 3.99 2.47 -19.69
C VAL A 390 3.68 3.33 -18.48
N ALA A 391 4.51 3.32 -17.45
CA ALA A 391 4.34 4.14 -16.25
C ALA A 391 4.21 5.63 -16.57
N ALA A 392 5.05 6.16 -17.47
CA ALA A 392 4.98 7.56 -17.91
C ALA A 392 3.64 7.93 -18.57
N ARG A 393 2.98 6.96 -19.20
CA ARG A 393 1.64 7.15 -19.81
C ARG A 393 0.50 6.95 -18.83
N LEU A 394 0.67 6.12 -17.80
CA LEU A 394 -0.34 5.81 -16.79
C LEU A 394 -0.47 6.84 -15.67
N ILE A 395 0.59 7.62 -15.42
CA ILE A 395 0.61 8.51 -14.24
C ILE A 395 -0.53 9.54 -14.26
N LYS A 396 -0.77 10.20 -15.40
CA LYS A 396 -1.86 11.18 -15.55
C LYS A 396 -3.25 10.54 -15.43
N PRO A 397 -3.56 9.41 -16.08
CA PRO A 397 -4.80 8.65 -15.87
C PRO A 397 -5.05 8.32 -14.39
N LEU A 398 -4.09 7.74 -13.69
CA LEU A 398 -4.28 7.34 -12.29
C LEU A 398 -4.44 8.54 -11.34
N ILE A 399 -3.71 9.63 -11.56
CA ILE A 399 -3.95 10.87 -10.78
C ILE A 399 -5.37 11.39 -11.01
N THR A 400 -5.85 11.34 -12.27
CA THR A 400 -7.22 11.74 -12.58
C THR A 400 -8.23 10.83 -11.89
N PHE A 401 -8.00 9.52 -11.91
CA PHE A 401 -8.83 8.55 -11.20
C PHE A 401 -8.92 8.84 -9.70
N TYR A 402 -7.79 9.01 -9.02
CA TYR A 402 -7.79 9.32 -7.59
C TYR A 402 -8.43 10.68 -7.28
N ARG A 403 -8.28 11.66 -8.17
CA ARG A 403 -8.95 12.96 -8.03
C ARG A 403 -10.47 12.82 -8.14
N LEU A 404 -10.98 12.08 -9.12
CA LEU A 404 -12.41 11.85 -9.29
C LEU A 404 -12.99 11.06 -8.13
N SER A 405 -12.31 10.02 -7.69
CA SER A 405 -12.69 9.23 -6.51
C SER A 405 -12.65 10.03 -5.21
N GLY A 406 -11.73 11.01 -5.11
CA GLY A 406 -11.68 11.93 -3.97
C GLY A 406 -12.78 12.99 -3.97
N ILE A 407 -13.35 13.33 -5.14
CA ILE A 407 -14.58 14.16 -5.21
C ILE A 407 -15.76 13.34 -4.68
N ARG A 408 -15.90 12.11 -5.15
CA ARG A 408 -16.94 11.17 -4.69
C ARG A 408 -16.43 9.74 -4.84
N ARG A 409 -16.44 8.96 -3.75
CA ARG A 409 -16.12 7.53 -3.84
C ARG A 409 -17.20 6.81 -4.66
N PRO A 410 -16.82 5.81 -5.50
CA PRO A 410 -17.80 5.01 -6.25
C PRO A 410 -18.85 4.36 -5.34
N GLU A 411 -18.46 3.87 -4.18
CA GLU A 411 -19.34 3.24 -3.19
C GLU A 411 -20.36 4.25 -2.61
N PHE A 412 -20.02 5.53 -2.56
CA PHE A 412 -20.87 6.58 -1.99
C PHE A 412 -21.80 7.21 -3.02
N MET A 413 -21.69 6.83 -4.31
CA MET A 413 -22.62 7.28 -5.33
C MET A 413 -24.05 6.83 -4.97
N GLY A 414 -24.98 7.78 -4.92
CA GLY A 414 -26.37 7.51 -4.60
C GLY A 414 -26.68 7.32 -3.11
N TRP A 415 -25.69 7.47 -2.22
CA TRP A 415 -25.88 7.44 -0.77
C TRP A 415 -25.71 8.83 -0.16
N ASN A 416 -26.40 9.11 0.94
CA ASN A 416 -26.17 10.31 1.74
C ASN A 416 -24.92 10.10 2.61
N GLU A 417 -24.07 11.10 2.70
CA GLU A 417 -22.87 11.08 3.55
C GLU A 417 -23.19 11.17 5.05
N ALA A 418 -24.35 11.74 5.40
CA ALA A 418 -24.79 11.84 6.78
C ALA A 418 -26.08 11.03 6.97
N PRO A 419 -26.00 9.81 7.55
CA PRO A 419 -27.22 9.12 7.96
C PRO A 419 -27.95 9.93 9.03
N LYS A 420 -29.28 10.00 8.93
CA LYS A 420 -30.09 10.66 9.96
C LYS A 420 -29.89 9.94 11.30
N ALA A 421 -29.57 10.69 12.34
CA ALA A 421 -29.40 10.15 13.68
C ALA A 421 -30.63 9.37 14.11
N GLY A 422 -30.43 8.12 14.57
CA GLY A 422 -31.50 7.25 15.08
C GLY A 422 -32.21 6.38 14.04
N VAL A 423 -31.83 6.45 12.77
CA VAL A 423 -32.38 5.57 11.72
C VAL A 423 -31.41 4.43 11.45
N ASN A 424 -31.89 3.19 11.59
CA ASN A 424 -31.10 2.02 11.20
C ASN A 424 -31.21 1.85 9.68
N PRO A 425 -30.15 2.08 8.89
CA PRO A 425 -30.20 2.05 7.43
C PRO A 425 -30.59 0.68 6.85
N ILE A 426 -30.43 -0.40 7.62
CA ILE A 426 -30.76 -1.76 7.18
C ILE A 426 -32.27 -2.05 7.17
N PHE A 427 -33.04 -1.37 8.02
CA PHE A 427 -34.47 -1.66 8.21
C PHE A 427 -35.41 -0.52 7.79
N SER A 428 -34.88 0.58 7.28
CA SER A 428 -35.69 1.71 6.85
C SER A 428 -35.96 1.68 5.34
N ASN A 429 -37.15 2.16 4.94
CA ASN A 429 -37.44 2.47 3.54
C ASN A 429 -36.50 3.56 2.96
N GLU A 430 -35.50 4.01 3.72
CA GLU A 430 -34.51 5.01 3.37
C GLU A 430 -33.28 4.41 2.64
N ASN A 431 -33.21 3.08 2.46
CA ASN A 431 -32.25 2.41 1.56
C ASN A 431 -32.48 2.72 0.06
N LYS A 432 -33.12 3.85 -0.23
CA LYS A 432 -33.31 4.31 -1.59
C LYS A 432 -32.05 5.02 -2.06
N VAL A 433 -31.63 4.69 -3.26
CA VAL A 433 -30.58 5.46 -3.96
C VAL A 433 -31.05 6.91 -4.06
N ASN A 434 -30.29 7.83 -3.48
CA ASN A 434 -30.58 9.25 -3.47
C ASN A 434 -29.86 9.93 -4.64
N ASN A 435 -30.34 11.12 -5.00
CA ASN A 435 -29.57 11.99 -5.87
C ASN A 435 -28.28 12.42 -5.17
N THR A 436 -27.21 12.51 -5.95
CA THR A 436 -25.95 13.11 -5.50
C THR A 436 -26.08 14.64 -5.50
N ASP A 437 -25.09 15.33 -4.95
CA ASP A 437 -25.02 16.79 -4.97
C ASP A 437 -24.56 17.35 -6.33
N PHE A 438 -24.20 16.50 -7.29
CA PHE A 438 -23.83 16.93 -8.64
C PHE A 438 -25.02 17.59 -9.36
N SER A 439 -24.81 18.83 -9.83
CA SER A 439 -25.84 19.59 -10.55
C SER A 439 -25.78 19.32 -12.06
N ALA A 440 -26.96 19.10 -12.66
CA ALA A 440 -27.12 19.02 -14.12
C ALA A 440 -27.21 20.40 -14.79
N GLU A 441 -27.42 21.49 -14.05
CA GLU A 441 -27.62 22.84 -14.58
C GLU A 441 -26.56 23.84 -14.14
N GLU A 442 -26.17 23.74 -12.85
CA GLU A 442 -25.26 24.70 -12.23
C GLU A 442 -23.78 24.28 -12.42
N PHE A 443 -22.88 25.18 -12.05
CA PHE A 443 -21.42 24.97 -12.09
C PHE A 443 -20.91 24.49 -13.47
N GLY A 444 -21.57 24.92 -14.57
CA GLY A 444 -21.24 24.55 -15.94
C GLY A 444 -21.55 23.09 -16.26
N ASN A 445 -22.73 22.62 -15.86
CA ASN A 445 -23.18 21.23 -15.93
C ASN A 445 -22.16 20.26 -15.29
N GLU A 446 -22.07 20.33 -13.98
CA GLU A 446 -21.09 19.59 -13.20
C GLU A 446 -21.23 18.07 -13.40
N LEU A 447 -22.46 17.58 -13.45
CA LEU A 447 -22.78 16.18 -13.66
C LEU A 447 -22.18 15.66 -14.97
N GLU A 448 -22.46 16.35 -16.09
CA GLU A 448 -21.95 15.98 -17.41
C GLU A 448 -20.42 16.05 -17.46
N ARG A 449 -19.82 17.09 -16.87
CA ARG A 449 -18.35 17.21 -16.81
C ARG A 449 -17.70 16.07 -16.02
N TYR A 450 -18.34 15.62 -14.94
CA TYR A 450 -17.83 14.50 -14.17
C TYR A 450 -17.87 13.21 -14.98
N LEU A 451 -18.97 12.92 -15.67
CA LEU A 451 -19.11 11.78 -16.58
C LEU A 451 -18.10 11.83 -17.73
N ASN A 452 -17.98 12.98 -18.41
CA ASN A 452 -17.01 13.18 -19.51
C ASN A 452 -15.56 12.97 -19.06
N ASN A 453 -15.22 13.30 -17.81
CA ASN A 453 -13.89 12.99 -17.25
C ASN A 453 -13.68 11.47 -17.13
N TYR A 454 -14.69 10.71 -16.66
CA TYR A 454 -14.58 9.24 -16.58
C TYR A 454 -14.53 8.60 -17.96
N ASP A 455 -15.32 9.08 -18.93
CA ASP A 455 -15.28 8.57 -20.31
C ASP A 455 -13.89 8.76 -20.93
N SER A 456 -13.34 9.97 -20.81
CA SER A 456 -12.00 10.28 -21.29
C SER A 456 -10.93 9.42 -20.61
N LEU A 457 -11.08 9.20 -19.31
CA LEU A 457 -10.18 8.38 -18.52
C LEU A 457 -10.25 6.90 -18.96
N SER A 458 -11.48 6.37 -19.09
CA SER A 458 -11.72 4.99 -19.56
C SER A 458 -11.11 4.75 -20.94
N LEU A 459 -11.36 5.63 -21.89
CA LEU A 459 -10.74 5.55 -23.22
C LEU A 459 -9.22 5.62 -23.19
N SER A 460 -8.65 6.38 -22.25
CA SER A 460 -7.18 6.49 -22.14
C SER A 460 -6.53 5.20 -21.66
N VAL A 461 -7.15 4.49 -20.71
CA VAL A 461 -6.60 3.23 -20.18
C VAL A 461 -6.83 2.06 -21.13
N LEU A 462 -7.98 1.99 -21.80
CA LEU A 462 -8.23 0.99 -22.83
C LEU A 462 -7.22 1.07 -23.98
N LYS A 463 -6.89 2.27 -24.47
CA LYS A 463 -5.86 2.48 -25.50
C LYS A 463 -4.45 2.07 -25.06
N LEU A 464 -4.20 1.98 -23.77
CA LEU A 464 -2.90 1.53 -23.26
C LEU A 464 -2.78 0.01 -23.22
N GLU A 465 -3.87 -0.73 -23.23
CA GLU A 465 -3.87 -2.20 -23.23
C GLU A 465 -3.06 -2.77 -24.42
N ASP A 466 -3.13 -2.13 -25.58
CA ASP A 466 -2.41 -2.55 -26.79
C ASP A 466 -0.88 -2.56 -26.64
N VAL A 467 -0.35 -1.79 -25.70
CA VAL A 467 1.11 -1.71 -25.45
C VAL A 467 1.55 -2.51 -24.22
N ILE A 468 0.60 -3.13 -23.52
CA ILE A 468 0.88 -4.00 -22.37
C ILE A 468 1.29 -5.39 -22.90
N PRO A 469 2.41 -5.95 -22.45
CA PRO A 469 2.77 -7.34 -22.77
C PRO A 469 1.68 -8.32 -22.38
N ASP A 470 1.41 -9.32 -23.20
CA ASP A 470 0.32 -10.28 -22.97
C ASP A 470 0.37 -10.94 -21.61
N ASN A 471 1.57 -11.27 -21.11
CA ASN A 471 1.78 -11.86 -19.80
C ASN A 471 1.52 -10.89 -18.63
N LEU A 472 1.27 -9.60 -18.88
CA LEU A 472 0.94 -8.57 -17.88
C LEU A 472 -0.47 -8.01 -18.06
N LYS A 473 -1.23 -8.43 -19.07
CA LYS A 473 -2.60 -7.92 -19.31
C LYS A 473 -3.53 -8.20 -18.14
N GLY A 474 -3.47 -9.39 -17.54
CA GLY A 474 -4.26 -9.70 -16.34
C GLY A 474 -3.93 -8.81 -15.15
N SER A 475 -2.65 -8.51 -14.95
CA SER A 475 -2.18 -7.58 -13.90
C SER A 475 -2.63 -6.16 -14.20
N TYR A 476 -2.52 -5.73 -15.45
CA TYR A 476 -2.96 -4.41 -15.91
C TYR A 476 -4.47 -4.23 -15.72
N PHE A 477 -5.25 -5.22 -16.15
CA PHE A 477 -6.69 -5.24 -15.92
C PHE A 477 -7.02 -5.05 -14.44
N ALA A 478 -6.48 -5.91 -13.58
CA ALA A 478 -6.83 -5.91 -12.16
C ALA A 478 -6.38 -4.64 -11.40
N MET A 479 -5.21 -4.09 -11.74
CA MET A 479 -4.61 -2.99 -10.97
C MET A 479 -4.92 -1.60 -11.55
N VAL A 480 -5.31 -1.50 -12.82
CA VAL A 480 -5.50 -0.22 -13.52
C VAL A 480 -6.85 -0.12 -14.19
N GLU A 481 -7.16 -1.06 -15.08
CA GLU A 481 -8.32 -0.95 -15.94
C GLU A 481 -9.62 -1.16 -15.17
N TYR A 482 -9.74 -2.28 -14.46
CA TYR A 482 -10.95 -2.62 -13.70
C TYR A 482 -11.34 -1.54 -12.67
N PRO A 483 -10.45 -1.01 -11.81
CA PRO A 483 -10.83 0.04 -10.86
C PRO A 483 -11.38 1.30 -11.55
N ILE A 484 -10.82 1.68 -12.70
CA ILE A 484 -11.24 2.85 -13.45
C ILE A 484 -12.58 2.60 -14.15
N MET A 485 -12.69 1.50 -14.88
CA MET A 485 -13.89 1.16 -15.65
C MET A 485 -15.10 0.92 -14.76
N SER A 486 -14.92 0.21 -13.65
CA SER A 486 -16.00 -0.05 -12.70
C SER A 486 -16.47 1.23 -11.99
N SER A 487 -15.54 2.14 -11.63
CA SER A 487 -15.89 3.44 -11.08
C SER A 487 -16.64 4.30 -12.09
N ALA A 488 -16.21 4.30 -13.35
CA ALA A 488 -16.90 4.99 -14.45
C ALA A 488 -18.32 4.44 -14.64
N ALA A 489 -18.49 3.13 -14.65
CA ALA A 489 -19.79 2.48 -14.79
C ALA A 489 -20.73 2.81 -13.62
N MET A 490 -20.23 2.84 -12.39
CA MET A 490 -21.02 3.22 -11.22
C MET A 490 -21.44 4.70 -11.31
N ALA A 491 -20.52 5.60 -11.66
CA ALA A 491 -20.84 7.01 -11.86
C ALA A 491 -21.91 7.19 -12.95
N THR A 492 -21.73 6.55 -14.11
CA THR A 492 -22.68 6.60 -15.23
C THR A 492 -24.06 6.11 -14.80
N LYS A 493 -24.15 4.95 -14.16
CA LYS A 493 -25.39 4.37 -13.67
C LYS A 493 -26.18 5.34 -12.78
N ILE A 494 -25.52 5.90 -11.79
CA ILE A 494 -26.21 6.73 -10.78
C ILE A 494 -26.52 8.13 -11.32
N LEU A 495 -25.57 8.78 -11.98
CA LEU A 495 -25.71 10.15 -12.43
C LEU A 495 -26.66 10.27 -13.64
N GLN A 496 -26.65 9.35 -14.58
CA GLN A 496 -27.64 9.35 -15.67
C GLN A 496 -29.06 9.06 -15.17
N ALA A 497 -29.22 8.19 -14.16
CA ALA A 497 -30.51 8.00 -13.52
C ALA A 497 -30.98 9.27 -12.78
N GLN A 498 -30.06 10.04 -12.19
CA GLN A 498 -30.34 11.34 -11.57
C GLN A 498 -30.76 12.37 -12.62
N GLU A 499 -30.03 12.48 -13.71
CA GLU A 499 -30.33 13.35 -14.84
C GLU A 499 -31.70 13.04 -15.45
N ALA A 500 -31.99 11.75 -15.70
CA ALA A 500 -33.28 11.31 -16.20
C ALA A 500 -34.44 11.73 -15.27
N ARG A 501 -34.27 11.60 -13.96
CA ARG A 501 -35.27 12.09 -12.98
C ARG A 501 -35.43 13.61 -13.02
N HIS A 502 -34.33 14.34 -13.21
CA HIS A 502 -34.37 15.82 -13.32
C HIS A 502 -35.14 16.25 -14.56
N ILE A 503 -34.78 15.74 -15.74
CA ILE A 503 -35.44 16.02 -17.01
C ILE A 503 -36.93 15.63 -16.95
N GLY A 504 -37.23 14.44 -16.39
CA GLY A 504 -38.61 13.97 -16.23
C GLY A 504 -39.48 14.89 -15.36
N ARG A 505 -38.90 15.49 -14.30
CA ARG A 505 -39.64 16.50 -13.47
C ARG A 505 -39.90 17.76 -14.23
N ILE A 506 -38.94 18.29 -14.99
CA ILE A 506 -39.10 19.50 -15.81
C ILE A 506 -40.14 19.25 -16.89
N ALA A 507 -40.05 18.16 -17.65
CA ALA A 507 -41.00 17.78 -18.68
C ALA A 507 -42.43 17.62 -18.13
N SER A 508 -42.58 17.00 -16.97
CA SER A 508 -43.87 16.85 -16.30
C SER A 508 -44.46 18.21 -15.86
N PHE A 509 -43.62 19.10 -15.37
CA PHE A 509 -44.03 20.44 -14.95
C PHE A 509 -44.49 21.29 -16.14
N HIS A 510 -43.82 21.19 -17.28
CA HIS A 510 -44.15 21.92 -18.50
C HIS A 510 -45.17 21.22 -19.40
N HIS A 511 -45.62 20.00 -19.05
CA HIS A 511 -46.46 19.13 -19.89
C HIS A 511 -45.88 18.84 -21.28
N ASP A 512 -44.54 18.83 -21.38
CA ASP A 512 -43.79 18.62 -22.60
C ASP A 512 -43.44 17.16 -22.80
N ARG A 513 -44.11 16.49 -23.77
CA ARG A 513 -43.84 15.08 -24.07
C ARG A 513 -42.55 14.85 -24.85
N GLU A 514 -42.10 15.82 -25.65
CA GLU A 514 -40.89 15.69 -26.45
C GLU A 514 -39.64 15.73 -25.55
N ALA A 515 -39.68 16.49 -24.46
CA ALA A 515 -38.60 16.51 -23.47
C ALA A 515 -38.44 15.20 -22.68
N LEU A 516 -39.37 14.24 -22.77
CA LEU A 516 -39.23 12.91 -22.15
C LEU A 516 -38.31 11.96 -22.92
N GLU A 517 -38.04 12.17 -24.20
CA GLU A 517 -37.12 11.32 -24.97
C GLU A 517 -35.69 11.31 -24.42
N PRO A 518 -35.05 12.45 -24.08
CA PRO A 518 -33.74 12.47 -23.44
C PRO A 518 -33.71 11.71 -22.11
N ALA A 519 -34.75 11.85 -21.29
CA ALA A 519 -34.85 11.08 -20.03
C ALA A 519 -34.90 9.57 -20.27
N ALA A 520 -35.63 9.11 -21.27
CA ALA A 520 -35.71 7.71 -21.65
C ALA A 520 -34.35 7.18 -22.16
N ARG A 521 -33.59 7.98 -22.92
CA ARG A 521 -32.25 7.61 -23.39
C ARG A 521 -31.28 7.44 -22.21
N SER A 522 -31.26 8.36 -21.25
CA SER A 522 -30.41 8.27 -20.06
C SER A 522 -30.72 7.02 -19.21
N VAL A 523 -32.00 6.65 -19.08
CA VAL A 523 -32.38 5.38 -18.41
C VAL A 523 -31.88 4.17 -19.18
N THR A 524 -31.98 4.17 -20.52
CA THR A 524 -31.53 3.06 -21.36
C THR A 524 -30.01 2.86 -21.26
N VAL A 525 -29.23 3.93 -21.29
CA VAL A 525 -27.76 3.87 -21.13
C VAL A 525 -27.40 3.31 -19.75
N SER A 526 -28.03 3.82 -18.70
CA SER A 526 -27.84 3.33 -17.33
C SER A 526 -28.13 1.80 -17.21
N TYR A 527 -29.19 1.32 -17.86
CA TYR A 527 -29.56 -0.09 -17.87
C TYR A 527 -28.58 -0.96 -18.70
N THR A 528 -28.10 -0.44 -19.81
CA THR A 528 -27.16 -1.15 -20.70
C THR A 528 -25.82 -1.36 -20.00
N HIS A 529 -25.33 -0.36 -19.27
CA HIS A 529 -24.10 -0.48 -18.45
C HIS A 529 -24.25 -1.52 -17.33
N LEU A 530 -25.42 -1.61 -16.71
CA LEU A 530 -25.71 -2.66 -15.72
C LEU A 530 -25.60 -4.06 -16.32
N ARG A 531 -26.21 -4.29 -17.51
CA ARG A 531 -26.19 -5.61 -18.17
C ARG A 531 -24.82 -6.01 -18.68
N ALA A 532 -24.01 -5.08 -19.18
CA ALA A 532 -22.66 -5.39 -19.65
C ALA A 532 -21.78 -5.99 -18.56
N HIS A 533 -21.96 -5.58 -17.30
CA HIS A 533 -21.22 -6.10 -16.16
C HIS A 533 -21.79 -7.40 -15.56
N GLU A 534 -23.09 -7.71 -15.80
CA GLU A 534 -23.70 -8.97 -15.36
C GLU A 534 -23.35 -10.15 -16.27
N THR A 535 -22.93 -9.90 -17.50
CA THR A 535 -22.63 -10.96 -18.50
C THR A 535 -21.16 -11.36 -18.54
N ASP A 536 -20.26 -10.55 -17.94
CA ASP A 536 -18.81 -10.81 -17.91
C ASP A 536 -18.31 -11.35 -16.54
N SER A 537 -19.24 -11.65 -15.60
CA SER A 537 -18.92 -12.18 -14.26
C SER A 537 -19.14 -13.69 -14.14
#